data_6756e07385f545129622dbe2f5815e8d
#
_entry.id   6756e07385f545129622dbe2f5815e8d
#
_cell.length_a   1.000
_cell.length_b   1.000
_cell.length_c   1.000
_cell.angle_alpha   90.00
_cell.angle_beta   90.00
_cell.angle_gamma   90.00
#
_symmetry.space_group_name_H-M   'P 1'
#
loop_
_entity.id
_entity.type
_entity.pdbx_description
1 polymer ?
#
loop_
_entity_poly.entity_id
_entity_poly.type
_entity_poly.pdbx_seq_one_letter_code
_entity_poly.pdbx_strand_id
1 'polypeptide(L)'
;MKFWNIGGEGQVLIGGLASAACMICLGDKLPGAVVILCMIVASLAAGAIWGFIPAFFKAKWNTNETLSTLMMNYIATQLVAFYTIVWEVPKGSGKIGIINQNTNVGWLPQIFGSKYLLSIVVAVVITIFMYVYLNYSKQGYEISVVGESENTAKYVGIKVEKVIIRTMLLSGALCGLVGLLLVGGINHTVTTTIAGGQGFTAVLVSWMSKFNPLTMVFSSFLIIFMDRGASEISTNFGLNHSYSDILTGIILFLSLIHI
;
A
#
# COMPACT_ATOMS: atom_id res chain seq x y z
N MET A 1 12.85 -12.20 3.86
CA MET A 1 12.87 -11.77 5.27
C MET A 1 11.53 -12.14 5.88
N LYS A 2 11.53 -12.83 7.02
CA LYS A 2 10.28 -13.23 7.71
C LYS A 2 9.75 -12.08 8.60
N PHE A 3 9.62 -10.90 8.05
CA PHE A 3 9.06 -9.74 8.72
C PHE A 3 7.59 -9.57 8.29
N TRP A 4 6.68 -9.68 9.25
CA TRP A 4 5.25 -9.57 9.01
C TRP A 4 4.83 -8.09 9.01
N ASN A 5 4.92 -7.44 7.84
CA ASN A 5 4.43 -6.08 7.70
C ASN A 5 2.91 -6.08 7.43
N ILE A 6 2.11 -6.07 8.49
CA ILE A 6 0.66 -5.88 8.38
C ILE A 6 0.32 -4.38 8.21
N GLY A 7 1.32 -3.51 8.35
CA GLY A 7 1.19 -2.03 8.28
C GLY A 7 0.99 -1.45 6.88
N GLY A 8 0.89 -2.28 5.84
CA GLY A 8 0.72 -1.80 4.46
C GLY A 8 -0.49 -0.89 4.28
N GLU A 9 -1.61 -1.20 4.93
CA GLU A 9 -2.82 -0.38 4.92
C GLU A 9 -2.56 1.06 5.39
N GLY A 10 -1.92 1.22 6.56
CA GLY A 10 -1.58 2.54 7.11
C GLY A 10 -0.53 3.28 6.28
N GLN A 11 0.42 2.57 5.68
CA GLN A 11 1.43 3.16 4.80
C GLN A 11 0.77 3.74 3.53
N VAL A 12 -0.22 3.06 2.96
CA VAL A 12 -1.03 3.56 1.83
C VAL A 12 -1.84 4.78 2.24
N LEU A 13 -2.51 4.72 3.40
CA LEU A 13 -3.31 5.83 3.93
C LEU A 13 -2.47 7.09 4.12
N ILE A 14 -1.30 6.99 4.74
CA ILE A 14 -0.41 8.13 4.98
C ILE A 14 0.19 8.67 3.67
N GLY A 15 0.56 7.80 2.73
CA GLY A 15 0.99 8.22 1.40
C GLY A 15 -0.09 8.96 0.63
N GLY A 16 -1.34 8.46 0.69
CA GLY A 16 -2.50 9.13 0.13
C GLY A 16 -2.80 10.48 0.79
N LEU A 17 -2.70 10.54 2.12
CA LEU A 17 -2.87 11.79 2.88
C LEU A 17 -1.83 12.85 2.49
N ALA A 18 -0.56 12.45 2.36
CA ALA A 18 0.52 13.34 1.90
C ALA A 18 0.28 13.86 0.48
N SER A 19 -0.22 12.99 -0.41
CA SER A 19 -0.59 13.39 -1.77
C SER A 19 -1.73 14.42 -1.77
N ALA A 20 -2.79 14.16 -0.99
CA ALA A 20 -3.91 15.09 -0.84
C ALA A 20 -3.47 16.44 -0.25
N ALA A 21 -2.59 16.42 0.76
CA ALA A 21 -2.03 17.63 1.34
C ALA A 21 -1.32 18.48 0.29
N CYS A 22 -0.51 17.86 -0.58
CA CYS A 22 0.14 18.55 -1.71
C CYS A 22 -0.89 19.13 -2.69
N MET A 23 -1.95 18.39 -3.04
CA MET A 23 -3.00 18.88 -3.93
C MET A 23 -3.74 20.09 -3.34
N ILE A 24 -4.09 20.05 -2.06
CA ILE A 24 -4.84 21.11 -1.39
C ILE A 24 -3.97 22.35 -1.11
N CYS A 25 -2.74 22.15 -0.61
CA CYS A 25 -1.89 23.27 -0.19
C CYS A 25 -1.13 23.94 -1.34
N LEU A 26 -0.81 23.20 -2.40
CA LEU A 26 0.02 23.68 -3.51
C LEU A 26 -0.77 23.84 -4.82
N GLY A 27 -1.98 23.29 -4.91
CA GLY A 27 -2.78 23.29 -6.13
C GLY A 27 -3.04 24.68 -6.72
N ASP A 28 -3.30 25.67 -5.87
CA ASP A 28 -3.55 27.05 -6.28
C ASP A 28 -2.27 27.89 -6.51
N LYS A 29 -1.09 27.37 -6.11
CA LYS A 29 0.17 28.13 -6.09
C LYS A 29 1.16 27.73 -7.16
N LEU A 30 1.09 26.49 -7.64
CA LEU A 30 2.11 25.90 -8.51
C LEU A 30 1.50 25.28 -9.77
N PRO A 31 2.26 25.21 -10.89
CA PRO A 31 1.85 24.49 -12.09
C PRO A 31 1.57 23.02 -11.80
N GLY A 32 0.58 22.42 -12.45
CA GLY A 32 0.13 21.05 -12.20
C GLY A 32 1.25 20.00 -12.23
N ALA A 33 2.22 20.12 -13.16
CA ALA A 33 3.36 19.21 -13.24
C ALA A 33 4.25 19.25 -11.99
N VAL A 34 4.45 20.43 -11.41
CA VAL A 34 5.25 20.59 -10.17
C VAL A 34 4.50 20.02 -8.98
N VAL A 35 3.17 20.21 -8.93
CA VAL A 35 2.34 19.61 -7.87
C VAL A 35 2.42 18.08 -7.93
N ILE A 36 2.32 17.47 -9.11
CA ILE A 36 2.47 16.01 -9.28
C ILE A 36 3.84 15.54 -8.80
N LEU A 37 4.91 16.24 -9.13
CA LEU A 37 6.26 15.88 -8.66
C LEU A 37 6.35 15.97 -7.13
N CYS A 38 5.81 17.03 -6.53
CA CYS A 38 5.73 17.16 -5.06
C CYS A 38 4.92 16.03 -4.44
N MET A 39 3.80 15.65 -5.04
CA MET A 39 2.96 14.53 -4.58
C MET A 39 3.74 13.21 -4.59
N ILE A 40 4.50 12.92 -5.67
CA ILE A 40 5.32 11.71 -5.78
C ILE A 40 6.37 11.68 -4.65
N VAL A 41 7.11 12.76 -4.47
CA VAL A 41 8.15 12.82 -3.43
C VAL A 41 7.54 12.73 -2.03
N ALA A 42 6.46 13.47 -1.77
CA ALA A 42 5.80 13.49 -0.48
C ALA A 42 5.18 12.14 -0.12
N SER A 43 4.52 11.47 -1.06
CA SER A 43 3.90 10.15 -0.82
C SER A 43 4.93 9.07 -0.56
N LEU A 44 6.02 9.02 -1.35
CA LEU A 44 7.12 8.09 -1.15
C LEU A 44 7.79 8.32 0.22
N ALA A 45 8.08 9.57 0.55
CA ALA A 45 8.72 9.94 1.82
C ALA A 45 7.81 9.63 3.02
N ALA A 46 6.54 10.00 2.95
CA ALA A 46 5.57 9.77 4.02
C ALA A 46 5.35 8.27 4.28
N GLY A 47 5.17 7.47 3.22
CA GLY A 47 5.06 6.02 3.33
C GLY A 47 6.33 5.38 3.88
N ALA A 48 7.52 5.81 3.42
CA ALA A 48 8.81 5.34 3.91
C ALA A 48 9.00 5.66 5.39
N ILE A 49 8.75 6.90 5.82
CA ILE A 49 8.86 7.32 7.23
C ILE A 49 7.90 6.50 8.09
N TRP A 50 6.66 6.29 7.62
CA TRP A 50 5.67 5.49 8.34
C TRP A 50 6.11 4.04 8.52
N GLY A 51 6.71 3.44 7.49
CA GLY A 51 7.31 2.10 7.56
C GLY A 51 8.58 2.03 8.38
N PHE A 52 9.35 3.13 8.48
CA PHE A 52 10.56 3.21 9.27
C PHE A 52 10.30 3.04 10.77
N ILE A 53 9.20 3.61 11.29
CA ILE A 53 8.90 3.62 12.73
C ILE A 53 8.89 2.18 13.30
N PRO A 54 8.04 1.24 12.84
CA PRO A 54 8.03 -0.12 13.37
C PRO A 54 9.32 -0.88 13.07
N ALA A 55 10.00 -0.58 11.95
CA ALA A 55 11.27 -1.20 11.61
C ALA A 55 12.38 -0.79 12.58
N PHE A 56 12.42 0.47 13.00
CA PHE A 56 13.36 0.96 13.99
C PHE A 56 13.18 0.30 15.36
N PHE A 57 11.92 0.20 15.81
CA PHE A 57 11.60 -0.50 17.07
C PHE A 57 12.00 -1.99 17.01
N LYS A 58 11.73 -2.67 15.90
CA LYS A 58 12.14 -4.05 15.69
C LYS A 58 13.67 -4.18 15.69
N ALA A 59 14.36 -3.35 14.94
CA ALA A 59 15.82 -3.42 14.81
C ALA A 59 16.55 -3.14 16.14
N LYS A 60 16.06 -2.18 16.92
CA LYS A 60 16.73 -1.72 18.14
C LYS A 60 16.33 -2.51 19.40
N TRP A 61 15.05 -2.85 19.54
CA TRP A 61 14.48 -3.48 20.75
C TRP A 61 13.84 -4.84 20.51
N ASN A 62 13.97 -5.37 19.31
CA ASN A 62 13.38 -6.66 18.92
C ASN A 62 11.87 -6.78 19.27
N THR A 63 11.12 -5.67 19.13
CA THR A 63 9.68 -5.65 19.38
C THR A 63 8.93 -6.56 18.40
N ASN A 64 7.69 -6.93 18.76
CA ASN A 64 6.82 -7.69 17.87
C ASN A 64 6.40 -6.79 16.69
N GLU A 65 6.87 -7.15 15.49
CA GLU A 65 6.64 -6.39 14.26
C GLU A 65 5.17 -6.40 13.83
N THR A 66 4.49 -7.52 14.00
CA THR A 66 3.08 -7.68 13.65
C THR A 66 2.21 -6.74 14.45
N LEU A 67 2.41 -6.71 15.78
CA LEU A 67 1.64 -5.85 16.67
C LEU A 67 1.95 -4.37 16.41
N SER A 68 3.24 -4.01 16.28
CA SER A 68 3.62 -2.60 16.06
C SER A 68 3.12 -2.07 14.71
N THR A 69 3.20 -2.86 13.64
CA THR A 69 2.68 -2.45 12.33
C THR A 69 1.15 -2.37 12.31
N LEU A 70 0.45 -3.26 13.03
CA LEU A 70 -1.00 -3.20 13.17
C LEU A 70 -1.45 -1.94 13.93
N MET A 71 -0.77 -1.59 15.03
CA MET A 71 -1.06 -0.36 15.78
C MET A 71 -0.84 0.89 14.92
N MET A 72 0.19 0.88 14.06
CA MET A 72 0.44 1.97 13.13
C MET A 72 -0.69 2.14 12.10
N ASN A 73 -1.41 1.06 11.71
CA ASN A 73 -2.59 1.19 10.85
C ASN A 73 -3.71 1.97 11.54
N TYR A 74 -4.00 1.67 12.81
CA TYR A 74 -5.02 2.39 13.56
C TYR A 74 -4.68 3.87 13.71
N ILE A 75 -3.41 4.19 14.00
CA ILE A 75 -2.95 5.58 14.09
C ILE A 75 -3.11 6.28 12.74
N ALA A 76 -2.73 5.63 11.63
CA ALA A 76 -2.89 6.18 10.28
C ALA A 76 -4.36 6.47 9.96
N THR A 77 -5.26 5.54 10.28
CA THR A 77 -6.71 5.72 10.07
C THR A 77 -7.24 6.93 10.84
N GLN A 78 -6.83 7.11 12.11
CA GLN A 78 -7.26 8.26 12.92
C GLN A 78 -6.66 9.58 12.41
N LEU A 79 -5.42 9.58 11.91
CA LEU A 79 -4.83 10.76 11.28
C LEU A 79 -5.59 11.15 10.01
N VAL A 80 -5.93 10.19 9.16
CA VAL A 80 -6.75 10.47 7.97
C VAL A 80 -8.13 10.99 8.36
N ALA A 81 -8.79 10.39 9.36
CA ALA A 81 -10.08 10.85 9.87
C ALA A 81 -9.99 12.30 10.37
N PHE A 82 -8.96 12.64 11.13
CA PHE A 82 -8.73 14.00 11.61
C PHE A 82 -8.59 15.00 10.46
N TYR A 83 -7.71 14.72 9.48
CA TYR A 83 -7.52 15.62 8.34
C TYR A 83 -8.73 15.65 7.42
N THR A 84 -9.53 14.61 7.34
CA THR A 84 -10.80 14.63 6.62
C THR A 84 -11.75 15.67 7.19
N ILE A 85 -11.82 15.80 8.52
CA ILE A 85 -12.63 16.83 9.19
C ILE A 85 -12.03 18.23 8.99
N VAL A 86 -10.69 18.36 9.05
CA VAL A 86 -10.02 19.65 8.84
C VAL A 86 -10.25 20.21 7.44
N TRP A 87 -10.20 19.34 6.42
CA TRP A 87 -10.33 19.70 4.99
C TRP A 87 -11.70 19.45 4.39
N GLU A 88 -12.72 19.16 5.21
CA GLU A 88 -14.08 18.89 4.72
C GLU A 88 -14.67 20.05 3.90
N VAL A 89 -15.32 19.71 2.81
CA VAL A 89 -16.03 20.65 1.92
C VAL A 89 -17.33 19.99 1.43
N PRO A 90 -18.53 20.59 1.71
CA PRO A 90 -18.76 21.73 2.61
C PRO A 90 -18.55 21.38 4.09
N LYS A 91 -18.34 22.40 4.92
CA LYS A 91 -18.17 22.20 6.37
C LYS A 91 -19.34 21.46 6.99
N GLY A 92 -19.03 20.46 7.85
CA GLY A 92 -20.03 19.58 8.46
C GLY A 92 -20.41 18.36 7.63
N SER A 93 -19.81 18.16 6.45
CA SER A 93 -20.09 17.01 5.58
C SER A 93 -19.37 15.72 6.01
N GLY A 94 -18.31 15.85 6.81
CA GLY A 94 -17.42 14.73 7.17
C GLY A 94 -16.65 14.13 5.98
N LYS A 95 -16.58 14.84 4.83
CA LYS A 95 -15.92 14.38 3.60
C LYS A 95 -15.12 15.51 2.95
N ILE A 96 -13.98 15.18 2.35
CA ILE A 96 -13.16 16.17 1.63
C ILE A 96 -13.79 16.53 0.28
N GLY A 97 -14.66 15.69 -0.27
CA GLY A 97 -15.13 15.86 -1.65
C GLY A 97 -14.04 15.54 -2.69
N ILE A 98 -14.26 15.98 -3.93
CA ILE A 98 -13.27 15.81 -5.01
C ILE A 98 -12.31 17.00 -4.96
N ILE A 99 -11.03 16.72 -4.72
CA ILE A 99 -9.98 17.74 -4.60
C ILE A 99 -9.70 18.34 -5.99
N ASN A 100 -9.68 19.67 -6.06
CA ASN A 100 -9.35 20.44 -7.28
C ASN A 100 -10.25 20.10 -8.49
N GLN A 101 -11.54 19.82 -8.27
CA GLN A 101 -12.49 19.43 -9.33
C GLN A 101 -12.55 20.43 -10.50
N ASN A 102 -12.38 21.72 -10.24
CA ASN A 102 -12.48 22.75 -11.28
C ASN A 102 -11.19 22.96 -12.05
N THR A 103 -10.04 22.71 -11.44
CA THR A 103 -8.71 23.00 -12.02
C THR A 103 -7.98 21.74 -12.48
N ASN A 104 -8.37 20.58 -12.00
CA ASN A 104 -7.71 19.28 -12.22
C ASN A 104 -6.22 19.27 -11.85
N VAL A 105 -5.76 20.23 -11.04
CA VAL A 105 -4.35 20.35 -10.64
C VAL A 105 -4.01 19.24 -9.64
N GLY A 106 -2.93 18.51 -9.93
CA GLY A 106 -2.51 17.35 -9.15
C GLY A 106 -3.18 16.04 -9.57
N TRP A 107 -4.08 16.07 -10.55
CA TRP A 107 -4.62 14.85 -11.12
C TRP A 107 -3.58 14.19 -12.02
N LEU A 108 -3.41 12.90 -11.88
CA LEU A 108 -2.50 12.15 -12.74
C LEU A 108 -3.07 12.06 -14.16
N PRO A 109 -2.22 12.11 -15.20
CA PRO A 109 -2.67 12.08 -16.59
C PRO A 109 -3.37 10.75 -16.91
N GLN A 110 -4.50 10.85 -17.61
CA GLN A 110 -5.22 9.68 -18.11
C GLN A 110 -4.58 9.20 -19.41
N ILE A 111 -4.17 7.92 -19.45
CA ILE A 111 -3.62 7.30 -20.65
C ILE A 111 -4.77 6.65 -21.42
N PHE A 112 -4.91 6.96 -22.70
CA PHE A 112 -6.01 6.48 -23.58
C PHE A 112 -7.42 6.68 -23.01
N GLY A 113 -7.64 7.76 -22.25
CA GLY A 113 -8.94 8.07 -21.63
C GLY A 113 -9.34 7.16 -20.45
N SER A 114 -8.47 6.26 -20.01
CA SER A 114 -8.69 5.40 -18.85
C SER A 114 -7.90 5.88 -17.65
N LYS A 115 -8.60 6.07 -16.52
CA LYS A 115 -8.00 6.45 -15.24
C LYS A 115 -7.21 5.31 -14.56
N TYR A 116 -7.39 4.06 -14.99
CA TYR A 116 -6.74 2.89 -14.39
C TYR A 116 -5.44 2.50 -15.09
N LEU A 117 -5.27 2.87 -16.36
CA LEU A 117 -4.18 2.37 -17.21
C LEU A 117 -2.81 2.81 -16.68
N LEU A 118 -2.69 4.05 -16.19
CA LEU A 118 -1.46 4.54 -15.58
C LEU A 118 -1.07 3.69 -14.35
N SER A 119 -2.04 3.38 -13.48
CA SER A 119 -1.79 2.55 -12.28
C SER A 119 -1.35 1.15 -12.65
N ILE A 120 -1.92 0.56 -13.71
CA ILE A 120 -1.52 -0.76 -14.22
C ILE A 120 -0.08 -0.73 -14.74
N VAL A 121 0.27 0.27 -15.55
CA VAL A 121 1.64 0.42 -16.09
C VAL A 121 2.66 0.58 -14.95
N VAL A 122 2.36 1.44 -13.97
CA VAL A 122 3.22 1.63 -12.80
C VAL A 122 3.37 0.33 -12.00
N ALA A 123 2.28 -0.42 -11.78
CA ALA A 123 2.33 -1.70 -11.08
C ALA A 123 3.22 -2.72 -11.81
N VAL A 124 3.10 -2.83 -13.15
CA VAL A 124 3.95 -3.72 -13.96
C VAL A 124 5.42 -3.32 -13.86
N VAL A 125 5.73 -2.03 -14.00
CA VAL A 125 7.11 -1.53 -13.89
C VAL A 125 7.71 -1.83 -12.52
N ILE A 126 6.94 -1.59 -11.44
CA ILE A 126 7.38 -1.88 -10.07
C ILE A 126 7.57 -3.39 -9.87
N THR A 127 6.69 -4.24 -10.42
CA THR A 127 6.83 -5.69 -10.32
C THR A 127 8.12 -6.18 -10.98
N ILE A 128 8.42 -5.70 -12.19
CA ILE A 128 9.67 -6.02 -12.89
C ILE A 128 10.88 -5.52 -12.10
N PHE A 129 10.82 -4.27 -11.61
CA PHE A 129 11.88 -3.69 -10.78
C PHE A 129 12.12 -4.54 -9.51
N MET A 130 11.07 -4.92 -8.79
CA MET A 130 11.18 -5.72 -7.58
C MET A 130 11.67 -7.14 -7.87
N TYR A 131 11.26 -7.73 -9.00
CA TYR A 131 11.79 -9.02 -9.43
C TYR A 131 13.31 -8.98 -9.65
N VAL A 132 13.78 -7.97 -10.38
CA VAL A 132 15.22 -7.77 -10.62
C VAL A 132 15.95 -7.45 -9.30
N TYR A 133 15.40 -6.56 -8.49
CA TYR A 133 15.98 -6.18 -7.22
C TYR A 133 16.14 -7.38 -6.27
N LEU A 134 15.14 -8.22 -6.12
CA LEU A 134 15.19 -9.36 -5.19
C LEU A 134 16.11 -10.49 -5.69
N ASN A 135 16.12 -10.78 -6.99
CA ASN A 135 16.86 -11.93 -7.52
C ASN A 135 18.29 -11.61 -7.94
N TYR A 136 18.58 -10.38 -8.38
CA TYR A 136 19.87 -10.03 -8.99
C TYR A 136 20.68 -9.01 -8.22
N SER A 137 20.16 -8.42 -7.12
CA SER A 137 20.93 -7.47 -6.33
C SER A 137 21.57 -8.09 -5.07
N LYS A 138 22.71 -7.53 -4.66
CA LYS A 138 23.33 -7.87 -3.36
C LYS A 138 22.35 -7.70 -2.20
N GLN A 139 21.50 -6.69 -2.29
CA GLN A 139 20.51 -6.37 -1.26
C GLN A 139 19.40 -7.42 -1.19
N GLY A 140 18.96 -7.96 -2.34
CA GLY A 140 18.01 -9.08 -2.42
C GLY A 140 18.59 -10.33 -1.78
N TYR A 141 19.87 -10.64 -2.04
CA TYR A 141 20.57 -11.74 -1.38
C TYR A 141 20.61 -11.57 0.15
N GLU A 142 20.97 -10.39 0.65
CA GLU A 142 20.97 -10.10 2.10
C GLU A 142 19.57 -10.31 2.71
N ILE A 143 18.49 -9.87 2.03
CA ILE A 143 17.10 -10.07 2.44
C ILE A 143 16.75 -11.57 2.53
N SER A 144 17.18 -12.37 1.55
CA SER A 144 16.95 -13.82 1.54
C SER A 144 17.64 -14.50 2.72
N VAL A 145 18.91 -14.24 2.93
CA VAL A 145 19.70 -14.84 4.02
C VAL A 145 19.12 -14.48 5.41
N VAL A 146 18.78 -13.20 5.62
CA VAL A 146 18.10 -12.77 6.86
C VAL A 146 16.74 -13.44 7.03
N GLY A 147 16.05 -13.71 5.91
CA GLY A 147 14.75 -14.40 5.90
C GLY A 147 14.83 -15.87 6.30
N GLU A 148 15.91 -16.54 5.98
CA GLU A 148 16.13 -17.94 6.39
C GLU A 148 16.54 -18.04 7.86
N SER A 149 17.57 -17.28 8.25
CA SER A 149 18.06 -17.27 9.63
C SER A 149 18.84 -15.98 9.96
N GLU A 150 18.35 -15.24 10.94
CA GLU A 150 19.04 -14.05 11.45
C GLU A 150 20.43 -14.39 12.04
N ASN A 151 20.57 -15.56 12.69
CA ASN A 151 21.83 -16.00 13.27
C ASN A 151 22.86 -16.30 12.18
N THR A 152 22.44 -16.99 11.11
CA THR A 152 23.30 -17.26 9.95
C THR A 152 23.72 -15.96 9.28
N ALA A 153 22.80 -15.00 9.11
CA ALA A 153 23.10 -13.70 8.55
C ALA A 153 24.18 -12.94 9.37
N LYS A 154 24.06 -12.95 10.69
CA LYS A 154 25.06 -12.35 11.60
C LYS A 154 26.42 -13.05 11.49
N TYR A 155 26.42 -14.37 11.39
CA TYR A 155 27.65 -15.16 11.26
C TYR A 155 28.41 -14.83 9.97
N VAL A 156 27.70 -14.60 8.86
CA VAL A 156 28.27 -14.20 7.56
C VAL A 156 28.63 -12.70 7.50
N GLY A 157 28.39 -11.94 8.58
CA GLY A 157 28.73 -10.52 8.67
C GLY A 157 27.66 -9.56 8.13
N ILE A 158 26.44 -10.04 7.86
CA ILE A 158 25.33 -9.18 7.43
C ILE A 158 24.76 -8.45 8.64
N LYS A 159 24.62 -7.12 8.52
CA LYS A 159 24.01 -6.26 9.56
C LYS A 159 22.49 -6.35 9.47
N VAL A 160 21.89 -7.28 10.21
CA VAL A 160 20.43 -7.57 10.19
C VAL A 160 19.59 -6.32 10.40
N GLU A 161 19.96 -5.46 11.36
CA GLU A 161 19.24 -4.20 11.64
C GLU A 161 19.15 -3.29 10.40
N LYS A 162 20.24 -3.15 9.64
CA LYS A 162 20.25 -2.34 8.42
C LYS A 162 19.37 -2.93 7.32
N VAL A 163 19.35 -4.26 7.22
CA VAL A 163 18.51 -4.97 6.24
C VAL A 163 17.03 -4.76 6.57
N ILE A 164 16.63 -4.90 7.84
CA ILE A 164 15.26 -4.67 8.30
C ILE A 164 14.81 -3.25 7.97
N ILE A 165 15.58 -2.24 8.41
CA ILE A 165 15.22 -0.83 8.21
C ILE A 165 15.11 -0.49 6.72
N ARG A 166 16.08 -0.88 5.91
CA ARG A 166 16.10 -0.60 4.47
C ARG A 166 14.91 -1.25 3.74
N THR A 167 14.61 -2.50 4.07
CA THR A 167 13.51 -3.24 3.45
C THR A 167 12.17 -2.61 3.79
N MET A 168 11.98 -2.19 5.03
CA MET A 168 10.76 -1.53 5.46
C MET A 168 10.60 -0.11 4.91
N LEU A 169 11.69 0.64 4.77
CA LEU A 169 11.69 1.93 4.07
C LEU A 169 11.24 1.77 2.61
N LEU A 170 11.79 0.78 1.90
CA LEU A 170 11.41 0.49 0.51
C LEU A 170 9.94 0.05 0.42
N SER A 171 9.51 -0.86 1.29
CA SER A 171 8.12 -1.32 1.36
C SER A 171 7.17 -0.16 1.63
N GLY A 172 7.49 0.68 2.63
CA GLY A 172 6.69 1.86 2.97
C GLY A 172 6.62 2.88 1.82
N ALA A 173 7.73 3.13 1.12
CA ALA A 173 7.75 4.00 -0.05
C ALA A 173 6.83 3.47 -1.16
N LEU A 174 6.87 2.18 -1.46
CA LEU A 174 5.99 1.56 -2.46
C LEU A 174 4.51 1.64 -2.05
N CYS A 175 4.19 1.39 -0.78
CA CYS A 175 2.83 1.57 -0.27
C CYS A 175 2.39 3.05 -0.37
N GLY A 176 3.29 3.99 -0.05
CA GLY A 176 3.02 5.43 -0.23
C GLY A 176 2.70 5.78 -1.68
N LEU A 177 3.42 5.20 -2.64
CA LEU A 177 3.14 5.37 -4.07
C LEU A 177 1.77 4.80 -4.46
N VAL A 178 1.34 3.68 -3.89
CA VAL A 178 -0.03 3.17 -4.08
C VAL A 178 -1.05 4.19 -3.59
N GLY A 179 -0.81 4.81 -2.42
CA GLY A 179 -1.66 5.89 -1.89
C GLY A 179 -1.76 7.08 -2.86
N LEU A 180 -0.65 7.49 -3.48
CA LEU A 180 -0.64 8.51 -4.54
C LEU A 180 -1.51 8.11 -5.74
N LEU A 181 -1.38 6.87 -6.22
CA LEU A 181 -2.14 6.40 -7.39
C LEU A 181 -3.64 6.34 -7.10
N LEU A 182 -4.02 5.98 -5.87
CA LEU A 182 -5.43 5.97 -5.45
C LEU A 182 -6.01 7.38 -5.36
N VAL A 183 -5.27 8.32 -4.76
CA VAL A 183 -5.73 9.70 -4.55
C VAL A 183 -5.61 10.52 -5.83
N GLY A 184 -4.44 10.56 -6.44
CA GLY A 184 -4.18 11.41 -7.61
C GLY A 184 -4.69 10.82 -8.93
N GLY A 185 -4.86 9.47 -9.02
CA GLY A 185 -5.21 8.80 -10.26
C GLY A 185 -6.66 8.33 -10.35
N ILE A 186 -7.23 7.83 -9.26
CA ILE A 186 -8.51 7.10 -9.32
C ILE A 186 -9.65 7.86 -8.63
N ASN A 187 -9.47 8.18 -7.35
CA ASN A 187 -10.56 8.67 -6.50
C ASN A 187 -10.61 10.19 -6.37
N HIS A 188 -9.50 10.88 -6.51
CA HIS A 188 -9.34 12.33 -6.33
C HIS A 188 -9.86 12.85 -4.97
N THR A 189 -9.90 11.97 -3.98
CA THR A 189 -10.34 12.24 -2.60
C THR A 189 -9.59 11.35 -1.63
N VAL A 190 -9.66 11.66 -0.34
CA VAL A 190 -9.10 10.81 0.73
C VAL A 190 -10.22 10.42 1.68
N THR A 191 -10.26 9.14 2.00
CA THR A 191 -11.15 8.57 3.01
C THR A 191 -10.39 7.57 3.86
N THR A 192 -10.87 7.28 5.05
CA THR A 192 -10.28 6.26 5.94
C THR A 192 -10.30 4.85 5.36
N THR A 193 -11.15 4.62 4.38
CA THR A 193 -11.37 3.33 3.71
C THR A 193 -10.79 3.28 2.29
N ILE A 194 -9.98 4.25 1.88
CA ILE A 194 -9.47 4.34 0.49
C ILE A 194 -8.60 3.13 0.10
N ALA A 195 -7.91 2.53 1.06
CA ALA A 195 -7.10 1.34 0.84
C ALA A 195 -7.94 0.03 0.82
N GLY A 196 -9.18 0.08 1.34
CA GLY A 196 -10.16 -1.01 1.21
C GLY A 196 -9.76 -2.37 1.78
N GLY A 197 -8.88 -2.41 2.80
CA GLY A 197 -8.37 -3.66 3.37
C GLY A 197 -7.32 -4.36 2.50
N GLN A 198 -6.93 -3.77 1.36
CA GLN A 198 -5.99 -4.39 0.42
C GLN A 198 -4.59 -4.62 1.02
N GLY A 199 -4.22 -3.87 2.07
CA GLY A 199 -3.00 -4.11 2.82
C GLY A 199 -2.96 -5.49 3.48
N PHE A 200 -4.07 -5.95 4.02
CA PHE A 200 -4.19 -7.31 4.58
C PHE A 200 -4.22 -8.37 3.49
N THR A 201 -4.97 -8.13 2.42
CA THR A 201 -5.04 -9.04 1.25
C THR A 201 -3.66 -9.22 0.62
N ALA A 202 -2.82 -8.18 0.57
CA ALA A 202 -1.46 -8.27 0.04
C ALA A 202 -0.57 -9.22 0.84
N VAL A 203 -0.76 -9.34 2.16
CA VAL A 203 -0.06 -10.33 2.98
C VAL A 203 -0.44 -11.75 2.55
N LEU A 204 -1.73 -12.02 2.34
CA LEU A 204 -2.21 -13.32 1.86
C LEU A 204 -1.65 -13.65 0.48
N VAL A 205 -1.69 -12.70 -0.46
CA VAL A 205 -1.10 -12.84 -1.81
C VAL A 205 0.38 -13.21 -1.72
N SER A 206 1.14 -12.55 -0.86
CA SER A 206 2.58 -12.79 -0.75
C SER A 206 2.90 -14.21 -0.26
N TRP A 207 2.09 -14.74 0.66
CA TRP A 207 2.22 -16.11 1.15
C TRP A 207 1.84 -17.15 0.10
N MET A 208 0.69 -16.99 -0.56
CA MET A 208 0.25 -17.87 -1.65
C MET A 208 1.29 -17.96 -2.76
N SER A 209 2.00 -16.85 -3.02
CA SER A 209 3.00 -16.73 -4.09
C SER A 209 4.41 -17.13 -3.66
N LYS A 210 4.61 -17.67 -2.45
CA LYS A 210 5.93 -18.01 -1.90
C LYS A 210 6.94 -16.86 -2.06
N PHE A 211 6.48 -15.62 -1.89
CA PHE A 211 7.27 -14.37 -2.01
C PHE A 211 7.91 -14.12 -3.38
N ASN A 212 7.40 -14.74 -4.45
CA ASN A 212 7.87 -14.47 -5.81
C ASN A 212 7.01 -13.37 -6.46
N PRO A 213 7.61 -12.23 -6.89
CA PRO A 213 6.86 -11.11 -7.46
C PRO A 213 6.04 -11.44 -8.70
N LEU A 214 6.52 -12.36 -9.56
CA LEU A 214 5.78 -12.75 -10.76
C LEU A 214 4.53 -13.57 -10.42
N THR A 215 4.66 -14.52 -9.50
CA THR A 215 3.51 -15.33 -9.07
C THR A 215 2.51 -14.49 -8.26
N MET A 216 2.95 -13.42 -7.57
CA MET A 216 2.07 -12.47 -6.89
C MET A 216 1.09 -11.79 -7.84
N VAL A 217 1.47 -11.50 -9.09
CA VAL A 217 0.56 -10.92 -10.09
C VAL A 217 -0.60 -11.87 -10.38
N PHE A 218 -0.31 -13.16 -10.58
CA PHE A 218 -1.35 -14.17 -10.83
C PHE A 218 -2.25 -14.39 -9.61
N SER A 219 -1.65 -14.50 -8.43
CA SER A 219 -2.40 -14.70 -7.18
C SER A 219 -3.27 -13.49 -6.85
N SER A 220 -2.77 -12.26 -7.05
CA SER A 220 -3.57 -11.06 -6.83
C SER A 220 -4.73 -10.95 -7.82
N PHE A 221 -4.50 -11.28 -9.10
CA PHE A 221 -5.56 -11.32 -10.10
C PHE A 221 -6.64 -12.34 -9.71
N LEU A 222 -6.23 -13.55 -9.30
CA LEU A 222 -7.16 -14.60 -8.87
C LEU A 222 -8.03 -14.12 -7.69
N ILE A 223 -7.42 -13.55 -6.65
CA ILE A 223 -8.15 -13.08 -5.45
C ILE A 223 -9.13 -11.98 -5.81
N ILE A 224 -8.70 -10.98 -6.60
CA ILE A 224 -9.58 -9.88 -7.02
C ILE A 224 -10.71 -10.40 -7.91
N PHE A 225 -10.42 -11.35 -8.81
CA PHE A 225 -11.44 -11.97 -9.66
C PHE A 225 -12.50 -12.68 -8.82
N MET A 226 -12.07 -13.42 -7.79
CA MET A 226 -13.00 -14.11 -6.89
C MET A 226 -13.81 -13.13 -6.04
N ASP A 227 -13.19 -12.10 -5.49
CA ASP A 227 -13.85 -11.05 -4.72
C ASP A 227 -14.92 -10.32 -5.56
N ARG A 228 -14.58 -9.94 -6.79
CA ARG A 228 -15.53 -9.31 -7.72
C ARG A 228 -16.62 -10.24 -8.16
N GLY A 229 -16.32 -11.50 -8.46
CA GLY A 229 -17.29 -12.52 -8.80
C GLY A 229 -18.30 -12.78 -7.66
N ALA A 230 -17.79 -12.92 -6.43
CA ALA A 230 -18.63 -13.09 -5.25
C ALA A 230 -19.51 -11.86 -4.96
N SER A 231 -18.96 -10.65 -5.16
CA SER A 231 -19.71 -9.39 -5.04
C SER A 231 -20.84 -9.29 -6.07
N GLU A 232 -20.58 -9.67 -7.31
CA GLU A 232 -21.59 -9.68 -8.39
C GLU A 232 -22.72 -10.68 -8.10
N ILE A 233 -22.36 -11.88 -7.64
CA ILE A 233 -23.34 -12.90 -7.21
C ILE A 233 -24.19 -12.35 -6.07
N SER A 234 -23.58 -11.76 -5.04
CA SER A 234 -24.31 -11.19 -3.91
C SER A 234 -25.32 -10.13 -4.35
N THR A 235 -24.92 -9.25 -5.28
CA THR A 235 -25.78 -8.20 -5.81
C THR A 235 -26.97 -8.78 -6.59
N ASN A 236 -26.72 -9.75 -7.49
CA ASN A 236 -27.74 -10.36 -8.32
C ASN A 236 -28.78 -11.18 -7.51
N PHE A 237 -28.36 -11.78 -6.40
CA PHE A 237 -29.25 -12.53 -5.51
C PHE A 237 -29.80 -11.71 -4.35
N GLY A 238 -29.53 -10.40 -4.30
CA GLY A 238 -30.01 -9.51 -3.23
C GLY A 238 -29.42 -9.83 -1.85
N LEU A 239 -28.23 -10.47 -1.82
CA LEU A 239 -27.53 -10.83 -0.60
C LEU A 239 -26.70 -9.64 -0.07
N ASN A 240 -26.42 -9.62 1.22
CA ASN A 240 -25.56 -8.61 1.83
C ASN A 240 -24.11 -8.76 1.33
N HIS A 241 -23.38 -7.66 1.19
CA HIS A 241 -21.96 -7.63 0.79
C HIS A 241 -21.07 -8.54 1.66
N SER A 242 -21.39 -8.70 2.93
CA SER A 242 -20.71 -9.62 3.85
C SER A 242 -20.72 -11.09 3.39
N TYR A 243 -21.66 -11.49 2.54
CA TYR A 243 -21.68 -12.82 1.96
C TYR A 243 -20.53 -13.05 0.98
N SER A 244 -20.20 -12.02 0.19
CA SER A 244 -19.02 -12.01 -0.69
C SER A 244 -17.73 -12.21 0.12
N ASP A 245 -17.59 -11.47 1.22
CA ASP A 245 -16.40 -11.55 2.08
C ASP A 245 -16.23 -12.92 2.71
N ILE A 246 -17.35 -13.54 3.14
CA ILE A 246 -17.35 -14.90 3.70
C ILE A 246 -16.94 -15.93 2.63
N LEU A 247 -17.49 -15.87 1.43
CA LEU A 247 -17.14 -16.78 0.34
C LEU A 247 -15.66 -16.67 -0.01
N THR A 248 -15.18 -15.46 -0.20
CA THR A 248 -13.77 -15.21 -0.51
C THR A 248 -12.87 -15.72 0.63
N GLY A 249 -13.24 -15.47 1.87
CA GLY A 249 -12.52 -15.96 3.05
C GLY A 249 -12.44 -17.49 3.12
N ILE A 250 -13.55 -18.20 2.87
CA ILE A 250 -13.58 -19.68 2.85
C ILE A 250 -12.68 -20.24 1.76
N ILE A 251 -12.73 -19.67 0.55
CA ILE A 251 -11.95 -20.16 -0.57
C ILE A 251 -10.45 -19.92 -0.32
N LEU A 252 -10.08 -18.75 0.20
CA LEU A 252 -8.70 -18.46 0.59
C LEU A 252 -8.21 -19.41 1.68
N PHE A 253 -9.02 -19.67 2.70
CA PHE A 253 -8.67 -20.59 3.78
C PHE A 253 -8.43 -22.00 3.26
N LEU A 254 -9.32 -22.53 2.40
CA LEU A 254 -9.17 -23.83 1.79
C LEU A 254 -7.93 -23.91 0.87
N SER A 255 -7.65 -22.83 0.13
CA SER A 255 -6.45 -22.75 -0.70
C SER A 255 -5.16 -22.79 0.12
N LEU A 256 -5.13 -22.12 1.29
CA LEU A 256 -3.96 -22.09 2.17
C LEU A 256 -3.68 -23.40 2.88
N ILE A 257 -4.69 -24.24 3.13
CA ILE A 257 -4.52 -25.57 3.74
C ILE A 257 -3.74 -26.52 2.80
N HIS A 258 -3.80 -26.31 1.50
CA HIS A 258 -3.17 -27.19 0.49
C HIS A 258 -1.78 -26.71 0.03
N ILE A 259 -1.25 -25.61 0.58
CA ILE A 259 0.09 -25.08 0.31
C ILE A 259 1.06 -25.39 1.47
#